data_1f98e4260aad3d2da8c9290bb8a0db58
#
_entry.id   1f98e4260aad3d2da8c9290bb8a0db58
#
_cell.length_a   1.000
_cell.length_b   1.000
_cell.length_c   1.000
_cell.angle_alpha   90.00
_cell.angle_beta   90.00
_cell.angle_gamma   90.00
#
_symmetry.space_group_name_H-M   'P 1'
#
loop_
_entity.id
_entity.type
_entity.pdbx_description
1 polymer ?
#
loop_
_entity_poly.entity_id
_entity_poly.type
_entity_poly.pdbx_seq_one_letter_code
_entity_poly.pdbx_strand_id
1 'polypeptide(L)'
;MWRHSKARQEVIERIQDGAIGEVHTLRIYRVHGPVRCPVLPKGANEVAFQLRHAACFNWTSSGFFVDWHCHNVDVACWCKGAWPVKAQAFGGRCYRSAGNLFDHYTVEYTFADGTKLYAWTRGMRGCWSQYSDFAHGTKGSAVIMTNLAQPSPRIYKSQVMSKENIVWRFEGRDPNPYRAEWKALLDAVRENKPHNEARRAAMANLAALMGRMAAHTGLYVTWDQALKSNFQYVKDIDNFSFDSPPPVKAGPDGIYPCPQPGITREI
;
A
#
# COMPACT_ATOMS: atom_id res chain seq x y z
N MET A 1 9.27 -4.17 7.45
CA MET A 1 10.01 -2.92 7.78
C MET A 1 9.30 -2.07 8.83
N TRP A 2 8.11 -1.43 8.58
CA TRP A 2 7.52 -0.49 9.56
C TRP A 2 7.11 -1.13 10.90
N ARG A 3 6.89 -2.43 10.95
CA ARG A 3 6.65 -3.16 12.21
C ARG A 3 7.87 -3.21 13.13
N HIS A 4 9.07 -2.84 12.64
CA HIS A 4 10.30 -2.71 13.39
C HIS A 4 10.59 -1.25 13.83
N SER A 5 9.67 -0.30 13.56
CA SER A 5 9.73 1.06 14.12
C SER A 5 9.24 1.05 15.55
N LYS A 6 10.11 1.41 16.50
CA LYS A 6 9.76 1.48 17.93
C LYS A 6 8.62 2.46 18.19
N ALA A 7 8.64 3.61 17.53
CA ALA A 7 7.61 4.63 17.66
C ALA A 7 6.23 4.12 17.22
N ARG A 8 6.18 3.33 16.12
CA ARG A 8 4.92 2.71 15.67
C ARG A 8 4.47 1.59 16.59
N GLN A 9 5.40 0.77 17.08
CA GLN A 9 5.09 -0.30 18.04
C GLN A 9 4.40 0.30 19.26
N GLU A 10 4.98 1.32 19.87
CA GLU A 10 4.44 1.94 21.09
C GLU A 10 3.05 2.59 20.87
N VAL A 11 2.83 3.30 19.76
CA VAL A 11 1.52 3.92 19.53
C VAL A 11 0.45 2.88 19.20
N ILE A 12 0.79 1.85 18.42
CA ILE A 12 -0.16 0.80 18.05
C ILE A 12 -0.53 -0.07 19.25
N GLU A 13 0.44 -0.43 20.08
CA GLU A 13 0.19 -1.13 21.34
C GLU A 13 -0.80 -0.35 22.21
N ARG A 14 -0.59 0.95 22.44
CA ARG A 14 -1.53 1.80 23.19
C ARG A 14 -2.92 1.88 22.58
N ILE A 15 -3.01 1.92 21.22
CA ILE A 15 -4.29 1.91 20.53
C ILE A 15 -5.00 0.57 20.77
N GLN A 16 -4.29 -0.55 20.67
CA GLN A 16 -4.82 -1.89 20.91
C GLN A 16 -5.22 -2.11 22.38
N ASP A 17 -4.52 -1.46 23.32
CA ASP A 17 -4.86 -1.40 24.76
C ASP A 17 -6.04 -0.44 25.06
N GLY A 18 -6.65 0.16 24.03
CA GLY A 18 -7.87 0.95 24.15
C GLY A 18 -7.68 2.44 24.45
N ALA A 19 -6.47 3.01 24.24
CA ALA A 19 -6.20 4.42 24.52
C ALA A 19 -7.10 5.39 23.74
N ILE A 20 -7.66 4.98 22.61
CA ILE A 20 -8.66 5.76 21.83
C ILE A 20 -10.05 5.10 21.79
N GLY A 21 -10.26 4.07 22.64
CA GLY A 21 -11.48 3.22 22.60
C GLY A 21 -11.50 2.29 21.39
N GLU A 22 -12.68 1.85 20.98
CA GLU A 22 -12.85 0.98 19.80
C GLU A 22 -12.52 1.76 18.52
N VAL A 23 -11.62 1.20 17.71
CA VAL A 23 -11.25 1.79 16.40
C VAL A 23 -12.37 1.52 15.40
N HIS A 24 -12.98 2.59 14.88
CA HIS A 24 -14.05 2.53 13.88
C HIS A 24 -13.62 3.02 12.49
N THR A 25 -12.54 3.82 12.40
CA THR A 25 -12.06 4.37 11.13
C THR A 25 -10.54 4.49 11.14
N LEU A 26 -9.94 4.05 10.05
CA LEU A 26 -8.52 4.25 9.75
C LEU A 26 -8.40 5.07 8.46
N ARG A 27 -7.39 5.95 8.39
CA ARG A 27 -7.12 6.75 7.20
C ARG A 27 -5.63 6.71 6.90
N ILE A 28 -5.28 6.36 5.68
CA ILE A 28 -3.90 6.28 5.26
C ILE A 28 -3.67 7.05 3.96
N TYR A 29 -2.54 7.72 3.88
CA TYR A 29 -2.17 8.57 2.74
C TYR A 29 -0.79 8.21 2.22
N ARG A 30 -0.70 8.05 0.90
CA ARG A 30 0.57 7.94 0.17
C ARG A 30 0.49 8.83 -1.07
N VAL A 31 0.62 10.13 -0.87
CA VAL A 31 0.50 11.16 -1.90
C VAL A 31 1.86 11.75 -2.19
N HIS A 32 2.32 11.63 -3.42
CA HIS A 32 3.67 12.00 -3.84
C HIS A 32 3.72 12.46 -5.31
N GLY A 33 4.91 12.74 -5.83
CA GLY A 33 5.12 13.03 -7.23
C GLY A 33 4.91 11.80 -8.14
N PRO A 34 4.80 12.00 -9.48
CA PRO A 34 4.49 10.91 -10.41
C PRO A 34 5.66 9.95 -10.59
N VAL A 35 5.34 8.69 -10.87
CA VAL A 35 6.29 7.74 -11.47
C VAL A 35 6.52 8.17 -12.90
N ARG A 36 7.79 8.38 -13.28
CA ARG A 36 8.17 8.79 -14.64
C ARG A 36 8.37 7.56 -15.51
N CYS A 37 7.48 7.37 -16.47
CA CYS A 37 7.56 6.27 -17.42
C CYS A 37 7.90 6.84 -18.81
N PRO A 38 9.05 6.48 -19.39
CA PRO A 38 9.41 6.91 -20.74
C PRO A 38 8.53 6.21 -21.78
N VAL A 39 8.47 6.82 -22.97
CA VAL A 39 7.83 6.23 -24.15
C VAL A 39 8.72 5.10 -24.68
N LEU A 40 8.10 4.03 -25.18
CA LEU A 40 8.83 2.93 -25.84
C LEU A 40 9.58 3.45 -27.07
N PRO A 41 10.92 3.32 -27.13
CA PRO A 41 11.67 3.72 -28.32
C PRO A 41 11.34 2.84 -29.53
N LYS A 42 11.29 3.43 -30.71
CA LYS A 42 11.05 2.69 -31.96
C LYS A 42 12.10 1.58 -32.16
N GLY A 43 11.65 0.36 -32.40
CA GLY A 43 12.51 -0.81 -32.62
C GLY A 43 13.14 -1.40 -31.37
N ALA A 44 12.81 -0.90 -30.18
CA ALA A 44 13.27 -1.52 -28.93
C ALA A 44 12.56 -2.85 -28.67
N ASN A 45 13.26 -3.81 -28.02
CA ASN A 45 12.63 -4.99 -27.49
C ASN A 45 11.72 -4.59 -26.34
N GLU A 46 10.43 -4.86 -26.49
CA GLU A 46 9.39 -4.37 -25.59
C GLU A 46 9.42 -5.02 -24.21
N VAL A 47 9.73 -6.33 -24.15
CA VAL A 47 9.89 -7.06 -22.86
C VAL A 47 11.09 -6.51 -22.09
N ALA A 48 12.24 -6.34 -22.75
CA ALA A 48 13.44 -5.78 -22.14
C ALA A 48 13.19 -4.35 -21.64
N PHE A 49 12.44 -3.54 -22.41
CA PHE A 49 12.06 -2.20 -22.02
C PHE A 49 11.19 -2.19 -20.76
N GLN A 50 10.16 -3.04 -20.70
CA GLN A 50 9.27 -3.15 -19.55
C GLN A 50 10.02 -3.61 -18.29
N LEU A 51 10.89 -4.61 -18.40
CA LEU A 51 11.73 -5.07 -17.28
C LEU A 51 12.70 -4.00 -16.78
N ARG A 52 13.32 -3.23 -17.69
CA ARG A 52 14.20 -2.11 -17.33
C ARG A 52 13.47 -0.98 -16.62
N HIS A 53 12.21 -0.78 -16.94
CA HIS A 53 11.32 0.23 -16.35
C HIS A 53 10.23 -0.41 -15.47
N ALA A 54 10.61 -1.40 -14.68
CA ALA A 54 9.69 -2.23 -13.91
C ALA A 54 8.67 -1.43 -13.07
N ALA A 55 9.05 -0.30 -12.48
CA ALA A 55 8.16 0.56 -11.72
C ALA A 55 7.02 1.20 -12.53
N CYS A 56 7.05 1.07 -13.88
CA CYS A 56 6.07 1.64 -14.78
C CYS A 56 4.95 0.68 -15.21
N PHE A 57 5.03 -0.58 -14.81
CA PHE A 57 4.12 -1.61 -15.30
C PHE A 57 3.49 -2.42 -14.17
N ASN A 58 2.19 -2.68 -14.29
CA ASN A 58 1.44 -3.44 -13.29
C ASN A 58 1.96 -4.87 -13.12
N TRP A 59 2.42 -5.52 -14.19
CA TRP A 59 2.90 -6.89 -14.12
C TRP A 59 4.24 -7.07 -13.41
N THR A 60 5.05 -6.01 -13.32
CA THR A 60 6.36 -6.03 -12.65
C THR A 60 6.34 -5.41 -11.25
N SER A 61 5.54 -4.36 -11.04
CA SER A 61 5.48 -3.64 -9.76
C SER A 61 4.12 -3.72 -9.06
N SER A 62 3.11 -4.27 -9.75
CA SER A 62 1.71 -4.21 -9.29
C SER A 62 1.14 -2.79 -9.14
N GLY A 63 1.84 -1.78 -9.69
CA GLY A 63 1.52 -0.38 -9.53
C GLY A 63 1.91 0.18 -8.16
N PHE A 64 2.06 1.50 -8.06
CA PHE A 64 2.57 2.14 -6.85
C PHE A 64 1.63 1.99 -5.62
N PHE A 65 0.35 1.64 -5.84
CA PHE A 65 -0.55 1.31 -4.74
C PHE A 65 -0.07 0.06 -4.00
N VAL A 66 0.29 -0.99 -4.72
CA VAL A 66 0.82 -2.22 -4.11
C VAL A 66 2.29 -2.06 -3.75
N ASP A 67 3.11 -1.49 -4.65
CA ASP A 67 4.57 -1.36 -4.44
C ASP A 67 4.92 -0.47 -3.22
N TRP A 68 4.20 0.66 -3.05
CA TRP A 68 4.53 1.63 -1.99
C TRP A 68 3.47 1.76 -0.91
N HIS A 69 2.18 1.77 -1.27
CA HIS A 69 1.11 1.99 -0.30
C HIS A 69 0.80 0.74 0.54
N CYS A 70 1.25 -0.45 0.12
CA CYS A 70 1.17 -1.68 0.92
C CYS A 70 1.74 -1.50 2.33
N HIS A 71 2.75 -0.66 2.50
CA HIS A 71 3.32 -0.35 3.80
C HIS A 71 2.32 0.31 4.75
N ASN A 72 1.53 1.25 4.24
CA ASN A 72 0.49 1.92 5.03
C ASN A 72 -0.69 0.98 5.29
N VAL A 73 -1.06 0.16 4.29
CA VAL A 73 -2.10 -0.88 4.43
C VAL A 73 -1.72 -1.88 5.52
N ASP A 74 -0.46 -2.36 5.54
CA ASP A 74 0.04 -3.25 6.59
C ASP A 74 -0.01 -2.59 7.98
N VAL A 75 0.39 -1.32 8.09
CA VAL A 75 0.33 -0.57 9.35
C VAL A 75 -1.11 -0.41 9.85
N ALA A 76 -2.06 -0.10 8.96
CA ALA A 76 -3.47 0.02 9.31
C ALA A 76 -4.08 -1.31 9.76
N CYS A 77 -3.79 -2.40 9.04
CA CYS A 77 -4.23 -3.75 9.42
C CYS A 77 -3.60 -4.19 10.75
N TRP A 78 -2.33 -3.87 10.99
CA TRP A 78 -1.67 -4.10 12.26
C TRP A 78 -2.32 -3.31 13.40
N CYS A 79 -2.59 -2.03 13.21
CA CYS A 79 -3.27 -1.19 14.18
C CYS A 79 -4.65 -1.75 14.54
N LYS A 80 -5.39 -2.24 13.53
CA LYS A 80 -6.70 -2.90 13.73
C LYS A 80 -6.59 -4.30 14.36
N GLY A 81 -5.44 -4.96 14.20
CA GLY A 81 -5.29 -6.37 14.62
C GLY A 81 -6.05 -7.37 13.73
N ALA A 82 -6.46 -6.97 12.52
CA ALA A 82 -7.27 -7.78 11.61
C ALA A 82 -6.95 -7.47 10.14
N TRP A 83 -7.39 -8.36 9.24
CA TRP A 83 -7.38 -8.16 7.79
C TRP A 83 -8.78 -7.77 7.30
N PRO A 84 -8.90 -6.95 6.23
CA PRO A 84 -10.20 -6.56 5.70
C PRO A 84 -10.91 -7.75 5.05
N VAL A 85 -12.24 -7.75 5.09
CA VAL A 85 -13.06 -8.80 4.45
C VAL A 85 -13.46 -8.44 3.02
N LYS A 86 -13.45 -7.15 2.68
CA LYS A 86 -13.74 -6.67 1.31
C LYS A 86 -13.13 -5.31 1.05
N ALA A 87 -12.94 -5.02 -0.24
CA ALA A 87 -12.51 -3.72 -0.75
C ALA A 87 -13.41 -3.24 -1.90
N GLN A 88 -13.57 -1.93 -2.00
CA GLN A 88 -14.12 -1.22 -3.15
C GLN A 88 -13.24 -0.01 -3.45
N ALA A 89 -13.17 0.41 -4.72
CA ALA A 89 -12.21 1.45 -5.05
C ALA A 89 -12.60 2.26 -6.29
N PHE A 90 -12.07 3.47 -6.32
CA PHE A 90 -12.00 4.31 -7.51
C PHE A 90 -10.54 4.58 -7.83
N GLY A 91 -10.23 4.71 -9.11
CA GLY A 91 -8.88 5.05 -9.56
C GLY A 91 -8.85 5.26 -11.06
N GLY A 92 -7.71 5.73 -11.54
CA GLY A 92 -7.54 5.99 -12.96
C GLY A 92 -6.21 6.65 -13.26
N ARG A 93 -6.08 7.11 -14.50
CA ARG A 93 -4.97 7.89 -14.98
C ARG A 93 -5.46 9.20 -15.60
N CYS A 94 -5.15 10.31 -14.94
CA CYS A 94 -5.38 11.66 -15.45
C CYS A 94 -4.09 12.32 -15.94
N TYR A 95 -2.96 11.96 -15.34
CA TYR A 95 -1.64 12.51 -15.68
C TYR A 95 -1.02 11.72 -16.82
N ARG A 96 -0.46 12.44 -17.83
CA ARG A 96 0.18 11.80 -18.98
C ARG A 96 1.42 11.01 -18.55
N SER A 97 1.39 9.71 -18.72
CA SER A 97 2.48 8.77 -18.49
C SER A 97 2.47 7.70 -19.58
N ALA A 98 3.62 7.17 -19.93
CA ALA A 98 3.72 6.15 -20.97
C ALA A 98 3.51 4.72 -20.46
N GLY A 99 3.70 4.45 -19.15
CA GLY A 99 3.44 3.14 -18.55
C GLY A 99 1.95 2.80 -18.43
N ASN A 100 1.62 1.67 -17.83
CA ASN A 100 0.22 1.23 -17.72
C ASN A 100 -0.36 1.38 -16.29
N LEU A 101 0.21 2.26 -15.47
CA LEU A 101 -0.23 2.51 -14.10
C LEU A 101 -1.39 3.51 -14.04
N PHE A 102 -2.25 3.33 -13.06
CA PHE A 102 -3.06 4.43 -12.55
C PHE A 102 -2.19 5.44 -11.81
N ASP A 103 -2.58 6.69 -11.79
CA ASP A 103 -1.88 7.75 -11.07
C ASP A 103 -2.61 8.19 -9.78
N HIS A 104 -3.79 7.64 -9.53
CA HIS A 104 -4.52 7.82 -8.28
C HIS A 104 -5.40 6.62 -7.95
N TYR A 105 -5.56 6.37 -6.64
CA TYR A 105 -6.46 5.37 -6.08
C TYR A 105 -7.14 5.94 -4.84
N THR A 106 -8.43 5.65 -4.70
CA THR A 106 -9.19 5.81 -3.47
C THR A 106 -9.80 4.46 -3.14
N VAL A 107 -9.33 3.82 -2.10
CA VAL A 107 -9.77 2.48 -1.70
C VAL A 107 -10.43 2.55 -0.35
N GLU A 108 -11.62 1.99 -0.25
CA GLU A 108 -12.31 1.72 1.00
C GLU A 108 -12.24 0.22 1.30
N TYR A 109 -11.67 -0.13 2.42
CA TYR A 109 -11.72 -1.48 2.97
C TYR A 109 -12.74 -1.57 4.08
N THR A 110 -13.39 -2.71 4.21
CA THR A 110 -14.29 -3.03 5.32
C THR A 110 -13.73 -4.22 6.10
N PHE A 111 -13.64 -4.09 7.41
CA PHE A 111 -13.32 -5.18 8.33
C PHE A 111 -14.60 -5.91 8.79
N ALA A 112 -14.43 -7.10 9.38
CA ALA A 112 -15.56 -7.95 9.78
C ALA A 112 -16.52 -7.28 10.80
N ASP A 113 -15.99 -6.39 11.64
CA ASP A 113 -16.74 -5.63 12.63
C ASP A 113 -17.34 -4.31 12.09
N GLY A 114 -17.25 -4.08 10.78
CA GLY A 114 -17.74 -2.87 10.12
C GLY A 114 -16.76 -1.69 10.11
N THR A 115 -15.62 -1.77 10.79
CA THR A 115 -14.55 -0.76 10.73
C THR A 115 -14.16 -0.47 9.30
N LYS A 116 -13.92 0.81 8.98
CA LYS A 116 -13.50 1.27 7.67
C LYS A 116 -12.05 1.70 7.65
N LEU A 117 -11.35 1.32 6.57
CA LEU A 117 -10.03 1.86 6.25
C LEU A 117 -10.12 2.58 4.90
N TYR A 118 -9.82 3.86 4.89
CA TYR A 118 -9.71 4.68 3.70
C TYR A 118 -8.24 4.87 3.32
N ALA A 119 -7.89 4.41 2.12
CA ALA A 119 -6.55 4.50 1.58
C ALA A 119 -6.54 5.41 0.34
N TRP A 120 -5.88 6.56 0.47
CA TRP A 120 -5.75 7.52 -0.62
C TRP A 120 -4.32 7.61 -1.11
N THR A 121 -4.16 7.50 -2.40
CA THR A 121 -2.85 7.64 -3.04
C THR A 121 -2.96 8.40 -4.36
N ARG A 122 -1.94 9.20 -4.65
CA ARG A 122 -1.84 9.98 -5.88
C ARG A 122 -0.38 10.27 -6.22
N GLY A 123 -0.03 10.05 -7.49
CA GLY A 123 1.29 10.34 -8.03
C GLY A 123 1.24 11.45 -9.10
N MET A 124 1.04 12.72 -8.71
CA MET A 124 0.90 13.86 -9.63
C MET A 124 1.78 15.03 -9.22
N ARG A 125 2.27 15.80 -10.22
CA ARG A 125 3.01 17.05 -9.99
C ARG A 125 2.09 18.19 -9.58
N GLY A 126 2.65 19.16 -8.83
CA GLY A 126 1.97 20.39 -8.48
C GLY A 126 0.83 20.21 -7.46
N CYS A 127 0.70 19.02 -6.91
CA CYS A 127 -0.29 18.71 -5.90
C CYS A 127 0.35 18.60 -4.51
N TRP A 128 -0.45 18.77 -3.45
CA TRP A 128 0.02 18.51 -2.09
C TRP A 128 0.53 17.08 -1.94
N SER A 129 1.50 16.89 -1.07
CA SER A 129 2.06 15.56 -0.75
C SER A 129 1.83 15.24 0.71
N GLN A 130 1.56 13.97 1.00
CA GLN A 130 1.36 13.47 2.34
C GLN A 130 1.70 11.99 2.43
N TYR A 131 2.40 11.62 3.50
CA TYR A 131 2.59 10.24 3.92
C TYR A 131 2.19 10.16 5.38
N SER A 132 1.04 9.56 5.66
CA SER A 132 0.47 9.56 7.02
C SER A 132 -0.50 8.42 7.24
N ASP A 133 -0.55 7.96 8.50
CA ASP A 133 -1.45 6.93 8.99
C ASP A 133 -2.17 7.45 10.24
N PHE A 134 -3.50 7.37 10.25
CA PHE A 134 -4.36 7.86 11.33
C PHE A 134 -5.33 6.76 11.78
N ALA A 135 -5.64 6.74 13.07
CA ALA A 135 -6.70 5.93 13.65
C ALA A 135 -7.71 6.84 14.40
N HIS A 136 -8.99 6.49 14.27
CA HIS A 136 -10.10 7.14 14.94
C HIS A 136 -10.89 6.11 15.72
N GLY A 137 -11.06 6.37 17.00
CA GLY A 137 -11.79 5.49 17.92
C GLY A 137 -12.89 6.23 18.67
N THR A 138 -13.63 5.50 19.46
CA THR A 138 -14.81 6.00 20.20
C THR A 138 -14.46 7.01 21.32
N LYS A 139 -13.21 6.99 21.81
CA LYS A 139 -12.76 7.88 22.90
C LYS A 139 -11.70 8.90 22.47
N GLY A 140 -11.17 8.77 21.24
CA GLY A 140 -10.10 9.66 20.78
C GLY A 140 -9.60 9.29 19.39
N SER A 141 -8.45 9.84 19.04
CA SER A 141 -7.80 9.62 17.75
C SER A 141 -6.29 9.51 17.89
N ALA A 142 -5.61 9.02 16.88
CA ALA A 142 -4.17 8.90 16.87
C ALA A 142 -3.56 9.25 15.50
N VAL A 143 -2.39 9.86 15.53
CA VAL A 143 -1.43 9.93 14.43
C VAL A 143 -0.44 8.79 14.65
N ILE A 144 -0.49 7.75 13.81
CA ILE A 144 0.45 6.63 13.89
C ILE A 144 1.77 7.03 13.23
N MET A 145 1.67 7.78 12.13
CA MET A 145 2.81 8.33 11.40
C MET A 145 2.36 9.53 10.55
N THR A 146 3.23 10.50 10.38
CA THR A 146 3.05 11.58 9.41
C THR A 146 4.38 12.17 8.98
N ASN A 147 4.47 12.62 7.72
CA ASN A 147 5.57 13.45 7.22
C ASN A 147 5.26 14.95 7.28
N LEU A 148 4.10 15.31 7.79
CA LEU A 148 3.73 16.70 8.04
C LEU A 148 4.42 17.24 9.32
N ALA A 149 4.20 18.49 9.65
CA ALA A 149 4.73 19.10 10.86
C ALA A 149 4.52 18.21 12.10
N GLN A 150 5.54 18.03 12.91
CA GLN A 150 5.56 17.15 14.09
C GLN A 150 5.41 15.65 13.72
N PRO A 151 6.43 14.99 13.18
CA PRO A 151 6.34 13.63 12.67
C PRO A 151 6.16 12.53 13.75
N SER A 152 6.34 12.84 15.04
CA SER A 152 6.17 11.86 16.12
C SER A 152 4.75 11.32 16.22
N PRO A 153 4.56 10.01 16.46
CA PRO A 153 3.26 9.43 16.81
C PRO A 153 2.64 10.10 18.04
N ARG A 154 1.30 10.24 18.02
CA ARG A 154 0.55 10.94 19.07
C ARG A 154 -0.83 10.34 19.25
N ILE A 155 -1.34 10.43 20.49
CA ILE A 155 -2.72 10.07 20.85
C ILE A 155 -3.41 11.35 21.37
N TYR A 156 -4.64 11.52 20.95
CA TYR A 156 -5.50 12.64 21.29
C TYR A 156 -6.76 12.15 22.00
N LYS A 157 -7.23 12.88 23.02
CA LYS A 157 -8.46 12.59 23.78
C LYS A 157 -9.76 12.87 23.02
N SER A 158 -9.68 13.33 21.76
CA SER A 158 -10.83 13.66 20.92
C SER A 158 -10.51 13.45 19.43
N GLN A 159 -11.49 13.69 18.55
CA GLN A 159 -11.29 13.68 17.10
C GLN A 159 -10.58 14.97 16.61
N VAL A 160 -10.57 16.03 17.42
CA VAL A 160 -9.84 17.26 17.10
C VAL A 160 -8.37 17.07 17.48
N MET A 161 -7.51 16.93 16.49
CA MET A 161 -6.07 16.68 16.64
C MET A 161 -5.28 17.96 16.88
N SER A 162 -5.65 18.72 17.92
CA SER A 162 -4.96 19.94 18.37
C SER A 162 -3.97 19.65 19.49
N LYS A 163 -3.06 20.60 19.78
CA LYS A 163 -2.05 20.44 20.84
C LYS A 163 -2.66 20.21 22.23
N GLU A 164 -3.78 20.86 22.52
CA GLU A 164 -4.49 20.80 23.81
C GLU A 164 -5.13 19.44 24.06
N ASN A 165 -5.33 18.68 23.00
CA ASN A 165 -5.95 17.37 23.06
C ASN A 165 -4.93 16.22 23.09
N ILE A 166 -3.63 16.50 23.01
CA ILE A 166 -2.59 15.47 23.09
C ILE A 166 -2.57 14.89 24.51
N VAL A 167 -2.76 13.57 24.63
CA VAL A 167 -2.64 12.84 25.91
C VAL A 167 -1.39 11.97 25.95
N TRP A 168 -0.82 11.67 24.79
CA TRP A 168 0.45 10.95 24.68
C TRP A 168 1.17 11.31 23.38
N ARG A 169 2.48 11.33 23.45
CA ARG A 169 3.38 11.50 22.31
C ARG A 169 4.59 10.60 22.48
N PHE A 170 5.06 10.01 21.41
CA PHE A 170 6.32 9.29 21.43
C PHE A 170 7.47 10.26 21.71
N GLU A 171 8.21 9.96 22.78
CA GLU A 171 9.39 10.73 23.20
C GLU A 171 10.58 9.77 23.14
N GLY A 172 11.46 9.98 22.22
CA GLY A 172 12.63 9.14 22.10
C GLY A 172 13.14 9.06 20.68
N ARG A 173 14.21 8.28 20.52
CA ARG A 173 14.79 7.99 19.21
C ARG A 173 14.08 6.78 18.61
N ASP A 174 13.53 6.93 17.43
CA ASP A 174 13.07 5.80 16.61
C ASP A 174 14.25 5.32 15.75
N PRO A 175 14.85 4.15 16.03
CA PRO A 175 15.93 3.60 15.22
C PRO A 175 15.45 3.40 13.78
N ASN A 176 16.40 3.42 12.83
CA ASN A 176 16.08 3.12 11.45
C ASN A 176 15.43 1.72 11.34
N PRO A 177 14.18 1.61 10.90
CA PRO A 177 13.43 0.35 10.92
C PRO A 177 14.02 -0.72 9.99
N TYR A 178 14.72 -0.34 8.93
CA TYR A 178 15.45 -1.30 8.07
C TYR A 178 16.59 -1.97 8.84
N ARG A 179 17.35 -1.19 9.62
CA ARG A 179 18.42 -1.76 10.46
C ARG A 179 17.86 -2.63 11.58
N ALA A 180 16.73 -2.22 12.17
CA ALA A 180 16.06 -2.99 13.20
C ALA A 180 15.53 -4.34 12.69
N GLU A 181 14.97 -4.35 11.47
CA GLU A 181 14.53 -5.56 10.78
C GLU A 181 15.70 -6.54 10.55
N TRP A 182 16.79 -6.05 9.96
CA TRP A 182 18.00 -6.88 9.78
C TRP A 182 18.58 -7.39 11.09
N LYS A 183 18.59 -6.53 12.12
CA LYS A 183 19.05 -6.93 13.44
C LYS A 183 18.21 -8.07 14.01
N ALA A 184 16.89 -7.98 13.92
CA ALA A 184 15.99 -9.02 14.41
C ALA A 184 16.24 -10.37 13.72
N LEU A 185 16.41 -10.38 12.39
CA LEU A 185 16.76 -11.59 11.64
C LEU A 185 18.12 -12.15 12.05
N LEU A 186 19.16 -11.32 12.11
CA LEU A 186 20.52 -11.75 12.45
C LEU A 186 20.63 -12.27 13.89
N ASP A 187 19.92 -11.64 14.83
CA ASP A 187 19.88 -12.11 16.21
C ASP A 187 19.18 -13.48 16.30
N ALA A 188 18.07 -13.67 15.60
CA ALA A 188 17.39 -14.96 15.54
C ALA A 188 18.28 -16.07 14.95
N VAL A 189 19.06 -15.77 13.89
CA VAL A 189 20.03 -16.70 13.31
C VAL A 189 21.13 -17.05 14.33
N ARG A 190 21.70 -16.06 15.02
CA ARG A 190 22.76 -16.26 16.03
C ARG A 190 22.28 -17.07 17.24
N GLU A 191 21.02 -16.87 17.62
CA GLU A 191 20.40 -17.55 18.76
C GLU A 191 19.71 -18.86 18.37
N ASN A 192 19.80 -19.27 17.10
CA ASN A 192 19.13 -20.45 16.54
C ASN A 192 17.61 -20.45 16.84
N LYS A 193 16.95 -19.28 16.75
CA LYS A 193 15.53 -19.10 16.96
C LYS A 193 14.79 -19.01 15.63
N PRO A 194 13.54 -19.54 15.53
CA PRO A 194 12.73 -19.36 14.34
C PRO A 194 12.42 -17.87 14.11
N HIS A 195 12.55 -17.39 12.86
CA HIS A 195 12.14 -16.07 12.43
C HIS A 195 11.45 -16.19 11.07
N ASN A 196 10.13 -16.18 11.05
CA ASN A 196 9.34 -16.33 9.84
C ASN A 196 8.21 -15.31 9.79
N GLU A 197 8.33 -14.35 8.91
CA GLU A 197 7.31 -13.32 8.66
C GLU A 197 6.54 -13.52 7.34
N ALA A 198 6.79 -14.62 6.61
CA ALA A 198 6.28 -14.82 5.25
C ALA A 198 4.74 -14.79 5.19
N ARG A 199 4.06 -15.50 6.12
CA ARG A 199 2.59 -15.51 6.15
C ARG A 199 2.01 -14.11 6.34
N ARG A 200 2.53 -13.36 7.31
CA ARG A 200 2.08 -12.00 7.60
C ARG A 200 2.33 -11.06 6.41
N ALA A 201 3.52 -11.16 5.81
CA ALA A 201 3.87 -10.35 4.64
C ALA A 201 2.97 -10.67 3.44
N ALA A 202 2.66 -11.95 3.20
CA ALA A 202 1.74 -12.37 2.15
C ALA A 202 0.32 -11.82 2.37
N MET A 203 -0.19 -11.86 3.62
CA MET A 203 -1.51 -11.29 3.95
C MET A 203 -1.54 -9.76 3.77
N ALA A 204 -0.48 -9.05 4.16
CA ALA A 204 -0.38 -7.61 3.94
C ALA A 204 -0.37 -7.26 2.45
N ASN A 205 0.34 -8.04 1.66
CA ASN A 205 0.38 -7.88 0.20
C ASN A 205 -0.97 -8.20 -0.43
N LEU A 206 -1.66 -9.26 0.01
CA LEU A 206 -3.01 -9.61 -0.45
C LEU A 206 -4.00 -8.48 -0.18
N ALA A 207 -3.96 -7.84 1.00
CA ALA A 207 -4.80 -6.69 1.30
C ALA A 207 -4.55 -5.53 0.31
N ALA A 208 -3.29 -5.23 -0.02
CA ALA A 208 -2.97 -4.21 -1.03
C ALA A 208 -3.45 -4.61 -2.43
N LEU A 209 -3.27 -5.90 -2.82
CA LEU A 209 -3.77 -6.44 -4.08
C LEU A 209 -5.29 -6.33 -4.21
N MET A 210 -6.05 -6.60 -3.16
CA MET A 210 -7.51 -6.41 -3.15
C MET A 210 -7.91 -4.98 -3.54
N GLY A 211 -7.23 -3.97 -2.98
CA GLY A 211 -7.48 -2.57 -3.30
C GLY A 211 -7.17 -2.23 -4.76
N ARG A 212 -6.05 -2.75 -5.30
CA ARG A 212 -5.72 -2.61 -6.72
C ARG A 212 -6.75 -3.31 -7.62
N MET A 213 -7.09 -4.56 -7.33
CA MET A 213 -8.07 -5.33 -8.08
C MET A 213 -9.41 -4.59 -8.12
N ALA A 214 -9.89 -4.08 -6.99
CA ALA A 214 -11.12 -3.30 -6.91
C ALA A 214 -11.07 -2.06 -7.80
N ALA A 215 -9.95 -1.32 -7.79
CA ALA A 215 -9.79 -0.12 -8.63
C ALA A 215 -9.70 -0.46 -10.13
N HIS A 216 -8.97 -1.51 -10.50
CA HIS A 216 -8.76 -1.90 -11.90
C HIS A 216 -10.00 -2.52 -12.54
N THR A 217 -10.78 -3.27 -11.76
CA THR A 217 -11.98 -3.98 -12.27
C THR A 217 -13.25 -3.14 -12.13
N GLY A 218 -13.29 -2.21 -11.15
CA GLY A 218 -14.51 -1.48 -10.76
C GLY A 218 -15.50 -2.33 -9.97
N LEU A 219 -15.08 -3.48 -9.45
CA LEU A 219 -15.92 -4.42 -8.70
C LEU A 219 -15.65 -4.35 -7.18
N TYR A 220 -16.59 -4.83 -6.38
CA TYR A 220 -16.31 -5.26 -5.02
C TYR A 220 -15.42 -6.50 -5.05
N VAL A 221 -14.37 -6.50 -4.25
CA VAL A 221 -13.46 -7.65 -4.13
C VAL A 221 -13.48 -8.11 -2.69
N THR A 222 -13.88 -9.36 -2.46
CA THR A 222 -13.77 -9.98 -1.15
C THR A 222 -12.40 -10.59 -0.93
N TRP A 223 -12.04 -10.81 0.33
CA TRP A 223 -10.78 -11.47 0.70
C TRP A 223 -10.65 -12.84 0.04
N ASP A 224 -11.74 -13.63 0.06
CA ASP A 224 -11.75 -14.97 -0.53
C ASP A 224 -11.60 -14.96 -2.04
N GLN A 225 -12.21 -13.98 -2.73
CA GLN A 225 -12.04 -13.81 -4.18
C GLN A 225 -10.58 -13.48 -4.51
N ALA A 226 -9.97 -12.53 -3.78
CA ALA A 226 -8.57 -12.17 -3.99
C ALA A 226 -7.62 -13.36 -3.69
N LEU A 227 -7.87 -14.11 -2.61
CA LEU A 227 -7.07 -15.26 -2.22
C LEU A 227 -7.16 -16.42 -3.23
N LYS A 228 -8.33 -16.62 -3.85
CA LYS A 228 -8.59 -17.70 -4.81
C LYS A 228 -8.36 -17.28 -6.25
N SER A 229 -8.03 -16.01 -6.51
CA SER A 229 -7.76 -15.52 -7.85
C SER A 229 -6.58 -16.27 -8.47
N ASN A 230 -6.79 -16.76 -9.69
CA ASN A 230 -5.75 -17.36 -10.53
C ASN A 230 -5.26 -16.39 -11.62
N PHE A 231 -5.56 -15.12 -11.49
CA PHE A 231 -5.13 -14.10 -12.43
C PHE A 231 -3.61 -14.01 -12.49
N GLN A 232 -3.07 -14.05 -13.70
CA GLN A 232 -1.65 -13.92 -14.00
C GLN A 232 -1.45 -12.98 -15.18
N TYR A 233 -0.55 -12.01 -15.05
CA TYR A 233 -0.13 -11.18 -16.19
C TYR A 233 0.68 -11.96 -17.22
N VAL A 234 1.46 -12.94 -16.76
CA VAL A 234 2.26 -13.84 -17.59
C VAL A 234 1.83 -15.27 -17.30
N LYS A 235 1.13 -15.90 -18.23
CA LYS A 235 0.56 -17.25 -18.03
C LYS A 235 1.59 -18.36 -17.97
N ASP A 236 2.69 -18.19 -18.69
CA ASP A 236 3.80 -19.18 -18.76
C ASP A 236 5.11 -18.48 -18.40
N ILE A 237 5.27 -18.24 -17.10
CA ILE A 237 6.44 -17.51 -16.58
C ILE A 237 7.73 -18.31 -16.73
N ASP A 238 7.66 -19.64 -16.68
CA ASP A 238 8.85 -20.50 -16.73
C ASP A 238 9.49 -20.51 -18.13
N ASN A 239 8.70 -20.28 -19.18
CA ASN A 239 9.18 -20.16 -20.57
C ASN A 239 9.23 -18.70 -21.06
N PHE A 240 9.01 -17.72 -20.17
CA PHE A 240 9.01 -16.31 -20.53
C PHE A 240 10.43 -15.81 -20.83
N SER A 241 10.61 -15.18 -22.00
CA SER A 241 11.89 -14.68 -22.49
C SER A 241 11.76 -13.30 -23.14
N PHE A 242 12.87 -12.73 -23.58
CA PHE A 242 12.85 -11.47 -24.31
C PHE A 242 12.16 -11.56 -25.69
N ASP A 243 12.01 -12.76 -26.24
CA ASP A 243 11.32 -13.03 -27.51
C ASP A 243 9.83 -13.33 -27.32
N SER A 244 9.38 -13.41 -26.06
CA SER A 244 7.96 -13.62 -25.74
C SER A 244 7.13 -12.38 -26.07
N PRO A 245 5.83 -12.52 -26.35
CA PRO A 245 4.93 -11.38 -26.43
C PRO A 245 4.93 -10.59 -25.10
N PRO A 246 4.98 -9.24 -25.15
CA PRO A 246 4.97 -8.47 -23.93
C PRO A 246 3.63 -8.62 -23.19
N PRO A 247 3.64 -8.68 -21.84
CA PRO A 247 2.41 -8.84 -21.04
C PRO A 247 1.38 -7.70 -21.24
N VAL A 248 1.87 -6.53 -21.58
CA VAL A 248 1.06 -5.40 -22.06
C VAL A 248 1.74 -4.81 -23.28
N LYS A 249 0.98 -4.55 -24.37
CA LYS A 249 1.51 -4.05 -25.63
C LYS A 249 1.29 -2.54 -25.73
N ALA A 250 2.33 -1.83 -26.17
CA ALA A 250 2.24 -0.40 -26.45
C ALA A 250 1.34 -0.10 -27.66
N GLY A 251 0.68 1.04 -27.62
CA GLY A 251 0.02 1.61 -28.80
C GLY A 251 1.03 2.14 -29.82
N PRO A 252 0.52 2.58 -31.00
CA PRO A 252 1.37 3.13 -32.06
C PRO A 252 2.21 4.35 -31.62
N ASP A 253 1.77 5.06 -30.61
CA ASP A 253 2.43 6.21 -29.97
C ASP A 253 3.46 5.83 -28.90
N GLY A 254 3.69 4.52 -28.68
CA GLY A 254 4.59 4.00 -27.65
C GLY A 254 4.06 4.14 -26.22
N ILE A 255 2.77 4.42 -26.05
CA ILE A 255 2.08 4.54 -24.76
C ILE A 255 1.30 3.24 -24.46
N TYR A 256 1.37 2.82 -23.22
CA TYR A 256 0.69 1.59 -22.79
C TYR A 256 -0.71 1.87 -22.24
N PRO A 257 -1.69 1.02 -22.61
CA PRO A 257 -3.06 1.14 -22.09
C PRO A 257 -3.11 0.84 -20.60
N CYS A 258 -3.89 1.63 -19.86
CA CYS A 258 -4.21 1.39 -18.46
C CYS A 258 -5.33 0.37 -18.32
N PRO A 259 -5.47 -0.28 -17.16
CA PRO A 259 -6.69 -0.97 -16.80
C PRO A 259 -7.92 -0.09 -17.00
N GLN A 260 -9.06 -0.71 -17.31
CA GLN A 260 -10.34 -0.02 -17.54
C GLN A 260 -11.39 -0.63 -16.62
N PRO A 261 -11.87 0.12 -15.60
CA PRO A 261 -12.93 -0.36 -14.72
C PRO A 261 -14.19 -0.77 -15.52
N GLY A 262 -14.79 -1.90 -15.16
CA GLY A 262 -15.91 -2.50 -15.89
C GLY A 262 -15.48 -3.41 -17.04
N ILE A 263 -14.24 -3.30 -17.54
CA ILE A 263 -13.71 -4.12 -18.67
C ILE A 263 -12.58 -5.04 -18.19
N THR A 264 -11.61 -4.49 -17.44
CA THR A 264 -10.47 -5.27 -16.93
C THR A 264 -10.93 -6.41 -16.03
N ARG A 265 -10.29 -7.57 -16.17
CA ARG A 265 -10.55 -8.77 -15.35
C ARG A 265 -9.25 -9.16 -14.64
N GLU A 266 -9.26 -9.12 -13.29
CA GLU A 266 -8.14 -9.51 -12.43
C GLU A 266 -8.59 -10.44 -11.28
N ILE A 267 -9.83 -10.95 -11.39
CA ILE A 267 -10.43 -11.83 -10.37
C ILE A 267 -10.91 -13.10 -11.07
#